data_e0424308c5e0c4c156b8e8ea858215ee
#
_entry.id   e0424308c5e0c4c156b8e8ea858215ee
#
_cell.length_a   1.000
_cell.length_b   1.000
_cell.length_c   1.000
_cell.angle_alpha   90.00
_cell.angle_beta   90.00
_cell.angle_gamma   90.00
#
_symmetry.space_group_name_H-M   'P 1'
#
loop_
_entity.id
_entity.type
_entity.pdbx_description
1 polymer ?
#
loop_
_entity_poly.entity_id
_entity_poly.type
_entity_poly.pdbx_seq_one_letter_code
_entity_poly.pdbx_strand_id
1 'polypeptide(L)'
;DVKVENLLSEENTIIGVSTNQGIFNSSNVIVATGGLGYPVLGANGDGYEFAKQLGHKITDLYPAMLPVYTKETWVANCTADTIAKAILKIDLKKAKKLKAVGDLIFTSKGLRGPVVLDFSREITPFLEKYKEVPLLVNMVKGKTEDDIFTHFKKQASLNPDATVLENLSLLLPLSVSNELCKIVNADVTLK
;
A
#
# COMPACT_ATOMS: atom_id res chain seq x y z
N ASP A 1 16.73 4.86 -33.09
CA ASP A 1 16.54 4.10 -31.83
C ASP A 1 17.12 2.69 -31.97
N VAL A 2 17.89 2.25 -30.98
CA VAL A 2 18.44 0.88 -30.89
C VAL A 2 17.62 0.12 -29.88
N LYS A 3 17.06 -1.04 -30.29
CA LYS A 3 16.32 -1.94 -29.41
C LYS A 3 17.13 -3.20 -29.21
N VAL A 4 17.40 -3.56 -27.96
CA VAL A 4 17.98 -4.86 -27.62
C VAL A 4 16.90 -5.94 -27.75
N GLU A 5 17.22 -7.02 -28.44
CA GLU A 5 16.32 -8.15 -28.71
C GLU A 5 16.70 -9.39 -27.89
N ASN A 6 18.01 -9.63 -27.72
CA ASN A 6 18.48 -10.77 -26.92
C ASN A 6 19.79 -10.47 -26.22
N LEU A 7 20.04 -11.14 -25.12
CA LEU A 7 21.36 -11.31 -24.54
C LEU A 7 22.05 -12.49 -25.20
N LEU A 8 23.32 -12.33 -25.60
CA LEU A 8 24.11 -13.38 -26.22
C LEU A 8 25.03 -14.04 -25.18
N SER A 9 25.00 -15.35 -25.10
CA SER A 9 25.84 -16.12 -24.19
C SER A 9 26.41 -17.37 -24.84
N GLU A 10 27.63 -17.75 -24.50
CA GLU A 10 28.28 -18.99 -24.82
C GLU A 10 28.84 -19.61 -23.55
N GLU A 11 28.64 -20.91 -23.34
CA GLU A 11 29.14 -21.66 -22.17
C GLU A 11 28.87 -20.95 -20.82
N ASN A 12 27.64 -20.43 -20.65
CA ASN A 12 27.22 -19.64 -19.47
C ASN A 12 27.95 -18.29 -19.26
N THR A 13 28.62 -17.79 -20.27
CA THR A 13 29.30 -16.50 -20.22
C THR A 13 28.64 -15.54 -21.20
N ILE A 14 28.35 -14.31 -20.75
CA ILE A 14 27.84 -13.25 -21.62
C ILE A 14 28.91 -12.84 -22.62
N ILE A 15 28.52 -12.75 -23.88
CA ILE A 15 29.39 -12.32 -24.98
C ILE A 15 28.89 -11.05 -25.67
N GLY A 16 27.67 -10.58 -25.36
CA GLY A 16 27.12 -9.36 -25.94
C GLY A 16 25.63 -9.31 -25.97
N VAL A 17 25.10 -8.45 -26.85
CA VAL A 17 23.67 -8.28 -27.11
C VAL A 17 23.38 -8.25 -28.61
N SER A 18 22.25 -8.81 -29.03
CA SER A 18 21.69 -8.57 -30.36
C SER A 18 20.65 -7.45 -30.32
N THR A 19 20.65 -6.65 -31.37
CA THR A 19 19.75 -5.51 -31.51
C THR A 19 19.17 -5.47 -32.93
N ASN A 20 18.15 -4.64 -33.13
CA ASN A 20 17.62 -4.32 -34.46
C ASN A 20 18.63 -3.65 -35.41
N GLN A 21 19.83 -3.29 -34.94
CA GLN A 21 20.90 -2.65 -35.72
C GLN A 21 22.19 -3.48 -35.77
N GLY A 22 22.17 -4.72 -35.29
CA GLY A 22 23.32 -5.63 -35.28
C GLY A 22 23.72 -6.06 -33.87
N ILE A 23 24.88 -6.72 -33.81
CA ILE A 23 25.42 -7.32 -32.59
C ILE A 23 26.44 -6.36 -31.96
N PHE A 24 26.37 -6.20 -30.64
CA PHE A 24 27.36 -5.50 -29.85
C PHE A 24 28.02 -6.49 -28.89
N ASN A 25 29.31 -6.73 -29.06
CA ASN A 25 30.07 -7.65 -28.22
C ASN A 25 30.49 -6.99 -26.91
N SER A 26 30.30 -7.68 -25.82
CA SER A 26 30.74 -7.25 -24.47
C SER A 26 30.75 -8.45 -23.53
N SER A 27 31.77 -8.54 -22.69
CA SER A 27 31.85 -9.57 -21.63
C SER A 27 30.98 -9.21 -20.39
N ASN A 28 30.46 -8.01 -20.31
CA ASN A 28 29.60 -7.54 -19.22
C ASN A 28 28.43 -6.75 -19.78
N VAL A 29 27.22 -7.07 -19.34
CA VAL A 29 25.98 -6.38 -19.73
C VAL A 29 25.19 -6.03 -18.47
N ILE A 30 24.80 -4.77 -18.34
CA ILE A 30 23.90 -4.30 -17.26
C ILE A 30 22.50 -4.20 -17.82
N VAL A 31 21.56 -5.01 -17.29
CA VAL A 31 20.15 -4.96 -17.65
C VAL A 31 19.44 -3.97 -16.72
N ALA A 32 19.08 -2.80 -17.25
CA ALA A 32 18.43 -1.71 -16.53
C ALA A 32 17.12 -1.29 -17.21
N THR A 33 16.33 -2.25 -17.68
CA THR A 33 15.13 -2.05 -18.52
C THR A 33 13.87 -1.64 -17.72
N GLY A 34 13.97 -1.53 -16.38
CA GLY A 34 12.80 -1.34 -15.53
C GLY A 34 11.94 -2.60 -15.42
N GLY A 35 10.74 -2.44 -14.87
CA GLY A 35 9.76 -3.53 -14.71
C GLY A 35 8.57 -3.39 -15.66
N LEU A 36 7.33 -3.58 -15.12
CA LEU A 36 6.07 -3.49 -15.87
C LEU A 36 5.24 -2.24 -15.52
N GLY A 37 5.76 -1.38 -14.64
CA GLY A 37 4.94 -0.31 -14.03
C GLY A 37 4.61 0.87 -14.96
N TYR A 38 5.43 1.15 -15.97
CA TYR A 38 5.26 2.30 -16.85
C TYR A 38 5.62 1.97 -18.30
N PRO A 39 4.77 1.23 -19.03
CA PRO A 39 5.06 0.81 -20.40
C PRO A 39 5.21 1.99 -21.37
N VAL A 40 4.52 3.11 -21.13
CA VAL A 40 4.68 4.35 -21.91
C VAL A 40 6.09 4.95 -21.84
N LEU A 41 6.84 4.62 -20.78
CA LEU A 41 8.24 5.03 -20.58
C LEU A 41 9.25 3.93 -20.94
N GLY A 42 8.78 2.87 -21.60
CA GLY A 42 9.63 1.76 -22.05
C GLY A 42 9.80 0.61 -21.05
N ALA A 43 9.11 0.66 -19.89
CA ALA A 43 9.16 -0.42 -18.89
C ALA A 43 8.22 -1.58 -19.29
N ASN A 44 8.60 -2.37 -20.27
CA ASN A 44 7.80 -3.44 -20.89
C ASN A 44 8.04 -4.82 -20.29
N GLY A 45 8.98 -4.95 -19.35
CA GLY A 45 9.36 -6.24 -18.77
C GLY A 45 10.41 -7.02 -19.56
N ASP A 46 11.07 -6.41 -20.56
CA ASP A 46 12.10 -7.06 -21.38
C ASP A 46 13.19 -7.73 -20.53
N GLY A 47 13.57 -7.12 -19.38
CA GLY A 47 14.55 -7.69 -18.45
C GLY A 47 14.14 -9.05 -17.88
N TYR A 48 12.84 -9.29 -17.66
CA TYR A 48 12.35 -10.59 -17.21
C TYR A 48 12.47 -11.65 -18.33
N GLU A 49 12.23 -11.26 -19.58
CA GLU A 49 12.39 -12.15 -20.71
C GLU A 49 13.87 -12.49 -20.95
N PHE A 50 14.76 -11.50 -20.86
CA PHE A 50 16.20 -11.74 -20.92
C PHE A 50 16.69 -12.68 -19.81
N ALA A 51 16.19 -12.51 -18.59
CA ALA A 51 16.52 -13.40 -17.49
C ALA A 51 16.03 -14.85 -17.75
N LYS A 52 14.82 -15.03 -18.28
CA LYS A 52 14.30 -16.35 -18.68
C LYS A 52 15.14 -17.00 -19.77
N GLN A 53 15.55 -16.24 -20.79
CA GLN A 53 16.42 -16.74 -21.88
C GLN A 53 17.73 -17.29 -21.32
N LEU A 54 18.25 -16.71 -20.25
CA LEU A 54 19.47 -17.18 -19.58
C LEU A 54 19.21 -18.25 -18.50
N GLY A 55 18.01 -18.83 -18.44
CA GLY A 55 17.65 -19.92 -17.53
C GLY A 55 17.25 -19.50 -16.12
N HIS A 56 17.08 -18.21 -15.85
CA HIS A 56 16.60 -17.75 -14.57
C HIS A 56 15.10 -18.00 -14.39
N LYS A 57 14.69 -18.39 -13.18
CA LYS A 57 13.29 -18.48 -12.80
C LYS A 57 12.80 -17.11 -12.35
N ILE A 58 11.75 -16.60 -12.97
CA ILE A 58 11.06 -15.40 -12.54
C ILE A 58 9.94 -15.80 -11.57
N THR A 59 9.93 -15.20 -10.39
CA THR A 59 8.83 -15.34 -9.42
C THR A 59 7.60 -14.58 -9.89
N ASP A 60 6.43 -14.90 -9.34
CA ASP A 60 5.20 -14.19 -9.67
C ASP A 60 5.37 -12.69 -9.44
N LEU A 61 4.89 -11.91 -10.40
CA LEU A 61 4.98 -10.46 -10.39
C LEU A 61 3.65 -9.87 -9.92
N TYR A 62 3.70 -9.04 -8.90
CA TYR A 62 2.54 -8.35 -8.36
C TYR A 62 2.72 -6.84 -8.44
N PRO A 63 1.64 -6.08 -8.69
CA PRO A 63 1.70 -4.63 -8.60
C PRO A 63 2.09 -4.19 -7.18
N ALA A 64 2.93 -3.17 -7.11
CA ALA A 64 3.38 -2.56 -5.86
C ALA A 64 3.40 -1.03 -5.97
N MET A 65 3.53 -0.33 -4.85
CA MET A 65 3.49 1.13 -4.78
C MET A 65 2.18 1.72 -5.31
N LEU A 66 1.05 1.09 -4.95
CA LEU A 66 -0.29 1.46 -5.41
C LEU A 66 -1.16 1.98 -4.26
N PRO A 67 -2.05 2.97 -4.51
CA PRO A 67 -3.19 3.21 -3.65
C PRO A 67 -4.14 2.01 -3.68
N VAL A 68 -4.94 1.83 -2.63
CA VAL A 68 -5.95 0.77 -2.56
C VAL A 68 -7.35 1.36 -2.58
N TYR A 69 -8.26 0.73 -3.32
CA TYR A 69 -9.68 1.03 -3.28
C TYR A 69 -10.31 0.29 -2.08
N THR A 70 -11.29 0.94 -1.45
CA THR A 70 -12.07 0.32 -0.36
C THR A 70 -13.50 0.03 -0.82
N LYS A 71 -14.13 -0.95 -0.20
CA LYS A 71 -15.58 -1.16 -0.30
C LYS A 71 -16.35 -0.11 0.47
N GLU A 72 -15.80 0.29 1.59
CA GLU A 72 -16.37 1.29 2.48
C GLU A 72 -16.39 2.64 1.79
N THR A 73 -17.59 3.19 1.60
CA THR A 73 -17.77 4.46 0.90
C THR A 73 -17.56 5.68 1.79
N TRP A 74 -17.62 5.52 3.11
CA TRP A 74 -17.44 6.60 4.08
C TRP A 74 -16.06 7.26 3.98
N VAL A 75 -15.05 6.54 3.49
CA VAL A 75 -13.69 7.07 3.28
C VAL A 75 -13.68 8.30 2.39
N ALA A 76 -14.65 8.42 1.46
CA ALA A 76 -14.78 9.57 0.58
C ALA A 76 -15.10 10.87 1.34
N ASN A 77 -15.82 10.77 2.46
CA ASN A 77 -16.17 11.90 3.30
C ASN A 77 -14.96 12.43 4.10
N CYS A 78 -13.87 11.66 4.15
CA CYS A 78 -12.62 12.01 4.81
C CYS A 78 -11.53 12.41 3.80
N THR A 79 -11.88 12.67 2.55
CA THR A 79 -10.90 12.96 1.48
C THR A 79 -9.95 14.09 1.87
N ALA A 80 -8.65 13.85 1.67
CA ALA A 80 -7.51 14.68 2.03
C ALA A 80 -7.11 14.65 3.51
N ASP A 81 -7.89 14.06 4.41
CA ASP A 81 -7.44 13.86 5.78
C ASP A 81 -6.26 12.89 5.84
N THR A 82 -5.36 13.19 6.75
CA THR A 82 -4.14 12.40 6.97
C THR A 82 -4.07 11.91 8.40
N ILE A 83 -3.83 10.61 8.56
CA ILE A 83 -3.53 10.02 9.86
C ILE A 83 -2.02 9.76 9.93
N ALA A 84 -1.33 10.52 10.78
CA ALA A 84 0.09 10.34 10.98
C ALA A 84 0.41 9.03 11.70
N LYS A 85 1.36 8.28 11.16
CA LYS A 85 1.87 7.03 11.75
C LYS A 85 0.78 5.99 12.04
N ALA A 86 -0.22 5.89 11.16
CA ALA A 86 -1.21 4.82 11.20
C ALA A 86 -0.51 3.45 11.11
N ILE A 87 -1.13 2.43 11.72
CA ILE A 87 -0.65 1.05 11.60
C ILE A 87 -1.66 0.28 10.77
N LEU A 88 -1.21 -0.26 9.62
CA LEU A 88 -1.99 -1.16 8.79
C LEU A 88 -1.60 -2.60 9.06
N LYS A 89 -2.59 -3.49 9.11
CA LYS A 89 -2.42 -4.94 9.20
C LYS A 89 -3.41 -5.63 8.27
N ILE A 90 -3.01 -6.76 7.71
CA ILE A 90 -3.92 -7.65 6.98
C ILE A 90 -4.63 -8.56 8.00
N ASP A 91 -5.97 -8.54 8.03
CA ASP A 91 -6.78 -9.38 8.93
C ASP A 91 -7.07 -10.75 8.32
N LEU A 92 -6.02 -11.47 8.01
CA LEU A 92 -6.08 -12.86 7.56
C LEU A 92 -5.18 -13.74 8.43
N LYS A 93 -5.62 -14.95 8.79
CA LYS A 93 -4.85 -15.88 9.65
C LYS A 93 -3.41 -16.09 9.17
N LYS A 94 -3.20 -16.17 7.85
CA LYS A 94 -1.87 -16.37 7.24
C LYS A 94 -1.01 -15.09 7.18
N ALA A 95 -1.60 -13.94 7.41
CA ALA A 95 -0.95 -12.64 7.27
C ALA A 95 -0.78 -11.87 8.60
N LYS A 96 -1.10 -12.48 9.75
CA LYS A 96 -1.12 -11.83 11.07
C LYS A 96 0.16 -11.07 11.46
N LYS A 97 1.30 -11.47 10.90
CA LYS A 97 2.59 -10.80 11.16
C LYS A 97 2.86 -9.62 10.24
N LEU A 98 2.09 -9.50 9.14
CA LEU A 98 2.27 -8.43 8.17
C LEU A 98 1.64 -7.15 8.69
N LYS A 99 2.46 -6.14 8.89
CA LYS A 99 2.06 -4.80 9.32
C LYS A 99 2.99 -3.75 8.74
N ALA A 100 2.45 -2.56 8.52
CA ALA A 100 3.22 -1.38 8.16
C ALA A 100 2.82 -0.20 9.04
N VAL A 101 3.73 0.75 9.18
CA VAL A 101 3.51 1.99 9.95
C VAL A 101 3.93 3.17 9.09
N GLY A 102 3.08 4.18 8.99
CA GLY A 102 3.36 5.40 8.24
C GLY A 102 2.11 6.25 8.06
N ASP A 103 2.25 7.34 7.34
CA ASP A 103 1.13 8.25 7.12
C ASP A 103 0.13 7.65 6.12
N LEU A 104 -1.14 7.67 6.52
CA LEU A 104 -2.28 7.22 5.74
C LEU A 104 -3.10 8.43 5.31
N ILE A 105 -3.50 8.46 4.06
CA ILE A 105 -4.28 9.55 3.47
C ILE A 105 -5.57 8.98 2.90
N PHE A 106 -6.71 9.55 3.26
CA PHE A 106 -8.01 9.22 2.68
C PHE A 106 -8.17 9.85 1.29
N THR A 107 -8.85 9.12 0.41
CA THR A 107 -9.19 9.60 -0.94
C THR A 107 -10.68 9.35 -1.22
N SER A 108 -11.19 9.91 -2.30
CA SER A 108 -12.58 9.70 -2.71
C SER A 108 -12.94 8.24 -3.06
N LYS A 109 -11.95 7.34 -3.19
CA LYS A 109 -12.17 5.95 -3.59
C LYS A 109 -11.48 4.92 -2.68
N GLY A 110 -10.76 5.37 -1.67
CA GLY A 110 -10.01 4.47 -0.79
C GLY A 110 -8.86 5.15 -0.06
N LEU A 111 -7.73 4.45 0.07
CA LEU A 111 -6.61 4.85 0.88
C LEU A 111 -5.32 4.99 0.05
N ARG A 112 -4.51 5.97 0.40
CA ARG A 112 -3.16 6.20 -0.13
C ARG A 112 -2.23 6.65 1.00
N GLY A 113 -1.10 7.19 0.64
CA GLY A 113 -0.06 7.65 1.57
C GLY A 113 1.08 6.65 1.68
N PRO A 114 2.21 7.04 2.27
CA PRO A 114 3.42 6.21 2.35
C PRO A 114 3.15 4.80 2.87
N VAL A 115 2.38 4.67 3.97
CA VAL A 115 2.08 3.35 4.55
C VAL A 115 1.31 2.44 3.59
N VAL A 116 0.40 2.98 2.79
CA VAL A 116 -0.40 2.19 1.85
C VAL A 116 0.44 1.80 0.64
N LEU A 117 1.22 2.74 0.10
CA LEU A 117 2.08 2.49 -1.06
C LEU A 117 3.12 1.40 -0.72
N ASP A 118 3.82 1.52 0.38
CA ASP A 118 4.83 0.54 0.80
C ASP A 118 4.20 -0.82 1.11
N PHE A 119 3.02 -0.84 1.75
CA PHE A 119 2.34 -2.07 2.16
C PHE A 119 1.56 -2.75 1.03
N SER A 120 1.33 -2.05 -0.08
CA SER A 120 0.57 -2.58 -1.22
C SER A 120 1.17 -3.88 -1.77
N ARG A 121 2.50 -4.02 -1.78
CA ARG A 121 3.19 -5.24 -2.21
C ARG A 121 2.82 -6.48 -1.38
N GLU A 122 2.46 -6.28 -0.11
CA GLU A 122 2.02 -7.36 0.77
C GLU A 122 0.52 -7.66 0.57
N ILE A 123 -0.26 -6.67 0.13
CA ILE A 123 -1.71 -6.78 -0.09
C ILE A 123 -2.02 -7.44 -1.44
N THR A 124 -1.30 -7.07 -2.51
CA THR A 124 -1.64 -7.47 -3.88
C THR A 124 -1.65 -8.97 -4.13
N PRO A 125 -0.75 -9.81 -3.56
CA PRO A 125 -0.83 -11.27 -3.71
C PRO A 125 -2.12 -11.86 -3.09
N PHE A 126 -2.60 -11.26 -1.99
CA PHE A 126 -3.87 -11.67 -1.36
C PHE A 126 -5.07 -11.21 -2.17
N LEU A 127 -5.02 -10.00 -2.77
CA LEU A 127 -6.08 -9.51 -3.65
C LEU A 127 -6.28 -10.39 -4.87
N GLU A 128 -5.20 -10.86 -5.49
CA GLU A 128 -5.30 -11.79 -6.62
C GLU A 128 -6.04 -13.06 -6.22
N LYS A 129 -5.71 -13.59 -5.04
CA LYS A 129 -6.26 -14.85 -4.54
C LYS A 129 -7.69 -14.71 -4.02
N TYR A 130 -7.98 -13.66 -3.24
CA TYR A 130 -9.23 -13.54 -2.48
C TYR A 130 -10.16 -12.45 -3.03
N LYS A 131 -9.72 -11.68 -4.03
CA LYS A 131 -10.43 -10.52 -4.63
C LYS A 131 -10.64 -9.35 -3.67
N GLU A 132 -10.68 -9.61 -2.38
CA GLU A 132 -10.83 -8.63 -1.30
C GLU A 132 -9.91 -9.02 -0.14
N VAL A 133 -9.36 -8.01 0.52
CA VAL A 133 -8.45 -8.21 1.65
C VAL A 133 -8.90 -7.32 2.81
N PRO A 134 -9.35 -7.90 3.93
CA PRO A 134 -9.69 -7.12 5.11
C PRO A 134 -8.42 -6.51 5.71
N LEU A 135 -8.48 -5.20 5.96
CA LEU A 135 -7.42 -4.44 6.60
C LEU A 135 -7.88 -3.93 7.97
N LEU A 136 -7.05 -4.10 8.97
CA LEU A 136 -7.17 -3.40 10.25
C LEU A 136 -6.31 -2.15 10.23
N VAL A 137 -6.90 -1.03 10.60
CA VAL A 137 -6.21 0.26 10.64
C VAL A 137 -6.26 0.81 12.06
N ASN A 138 -5.10 0.84 12.75
CA ASN A 138 -4.99 1.63 13.97
C ASN A 138 -4.63 3.06 13.59
N MET A 139 -5.58 3.97 13.81
CA MET A 139 -5.47 5.39 13.46
C MET A 139 -4.90 6.23 14.62
N VAL A 140 -4.77 5.67 15.82
CA VAL A 140 -4.30 6.40 17.00
C VAL A 140 -2.92 5.89 17.39
N LYS A 141 -1.90 6.62 16.99
CA LYS A 141 -0.50 6.24 17.13
C LYS A 141 -0.17 5.71 18.53
N GLY A 142 0.28 4.44 18.56
CA GLY A 142 0.86 3.83 19.74
C GLY A 142 -0.09 3.62 20.91
N LYS A 143 -1.40 3.81 20.72
CA LYS A 143 -2.41 3.58 21.75
C LYS A 143 -3.07 2.21 21.58
N THR A 144 -3.30 1.57 22.70
CA THR A 144 -4.10 0.33 22.81
C THR A 144 -5.58 0.70 23.02
N GLU A 145 -6.46 -0.31 22.99
CA GLU A 145 -7.88 -0.13 23.34
C GLU A 145 -8.05 0.40 24.76
N ASP A 146 -7.26 -0.10 25.72
CA ASP A 146 -7.28 0.36 27.12
C ASP A 146 -6.84 1.82 27.25
N ASP A 147 -5.84 2.26 26.48
CA ASP A 147 -5.41 3.66 26.45
C ASP A 147 -6.52 4.56 25.92
N ILE A 148 -7.23 4.15 24.88
CA ILE A 148 -8.37 4.88 24.31
C ILE A 148 -9.51 4.93 25.32
N PHE A 149 -9.86 3.80 25.94
CA PHE A 149 -10.91 3.74 26.96
C PHE A 149 -10.59 4.64 28.16
N THR A 150 -9.35 4.62 28.64
CA THR A 150 -8.89 5.49 29.72
C THR A 150 -8.95 6.97 29.33
N HIS A 151 -8.60 7.28 28.06
CA HIS A 151 -8.73 8.63 27.53
C HIS A 151 -10.19 9.11 27.58
N PHE A 152 -11.13 8.33 27.08
CA PHE A 152 -12.56 8.69 27.10
C PHE A 152 -13.10 8.85 28.53
N LYS A 153 -12.76 7.93 29.45
CA LYS A 153 -13.14 8.09 30.89
C LYS A 153 -12.62 9.40 31.51
N LYS A 154 -11.36 9.70 31.21
CA LYS A 154 -10.76 10.95 31.72
C LYS A 154 -11.46 12.17 31.13
N GLN A 155 -11.75 12.20 29.84
CA GLN A 155 -12.43 13.32 29.20
C GLN A 155 -13.85 13.48 29.71
N ALA A 156 -14.60 12.41 29.90
CA ALA A 156 -15.93 12.45 30.47
C ALA A 156 -15.94 13.02 31.91
N SER A 157 -14.88 12.77 32.68
CA SER A 157 -14.75 13.37 34.05
C SER A 157 -14.35 14.85 34.03
N LEU A 158 -13.56 15.27 33.02
CA LEU A 158 -13.10 16.67 32.91
C LEU A 158 -14.14 17.57 32.25
N ASN A 159 -14.89 17.05 31.30
CA ASN A 159 -15.94 17.76 30.58
C ASN A 159 -17.15 16.83 30.37
N PRO A 160 -18.03 16.72 31.40
CA PRO A 160 -19.19 15.85 31.35
C PRO A 160 -20.20 16.21 30.23
N ASP A 161 -20.12 17.42 29.71
CA ASP A 161 -21.01 17.92 28.67
C ASP A 161 -20.48 17.71 27.27
N ALA A 162 -19.23 17.25 27.11
CA ALA A 162 -18.66 16.97 25.80
C ALA A 162 -19.27 15.73 25.15
N THR A 163 -19.59 15.85 23.88
CA THR A 163 -20.12 14.75 23.06
C THR A 163 -19.04 13.70 22.74
N VAL A 164 -19.46 12.51 22.30
CA VAL A 164 -18.56 11.48 21.81
C VAL A 164 -17.72 11.99 20.64
N LEU A 165 -18.34 12.74 19.71
CA LEU A 165 -17.65 13.33 18.58
C LEU A 165 -16.55 14.31 19.00
N GLU A 166 -16.83 15.21 19.93
CA GLU A 166 -15.85 16.17 20.45
C GLU A 166 -14.67 15.44 21.10
N ASN A 167 -14.91 14.44 21.91
CA ASN A 167 -13.88 13.64 22.56
C ASN A 167 -13.02 12.86 21.56
N LEU A 168 -13.64 12.28 20.51
CA LEU A 168 -12.93 11.55 19.48
C LEU A 168 -12.09 12.50 18.60
N SER A 169 -12.58 13.70 18.36
CA SER A 169 -11.88 14.73 17.56
C SER A 169 -10.63 15.29 18.24
N LEU A 170 -10.40 14.99 19.51
CA LEU A 170 -9.11 15.24 20.18
C LEU A 170 -8.01 14.26 19.71
N LEU A 171 -8.39 13.13 19.12
CA LEU A 171 -7.47 12.07 18.70
C LEU A 171 -7.35 11.96 17.18
N LEU A 172 -8.41 12.29 16.45
CA LEU A 172 -8.53 12.09 15.02
C LEU A 172 -9.08 13.35 14.32
N PRO A 173 -8.90 13.52 13.02
CA PRO A 173 -9.57 14.57 12.25
C PRO A 173 -11.09 14.51 12.42
N LEU A 174 -11.74 15.68 12.43
CA LEU A 174 -13.18 15.80 12.68
C LEU A 174 -14.04 14.98 11.71
N SER A 175 -13.69 14.97 10.43
CA SER A 175 -14.41 14.19 9.41
C SER A 175 -14.32 12.69 9.70
N VAL A 176 -13.14 12.17 10.04
CA VAL A 176 -12.92 10.77 10.40
C VAL A 176 -13.69 10.44 11.69
N SER A 177 -13.63 11.29 12.69
CA SER A 177 -14.37 11.12 13.95
C SER A 177 -15.88 11.04 13.71
N ASN A 178 -16.40 11.93 12.87
CA ASN A 178 -17.82 11.95 12.51
C ASN A 178 -18.25 10.65 11.79
N GLU A 179 -17.48 10.18 10.81
CA GLU A 179 -17.79 8.94 10.10
C GLU A 179 -17.70 7.72 11.03
N LEU A 180 -16.73 7.67 11.93
CA LEU A 180 -16.63 6.58 12.91
C LEU A 180 -17.83 6.58 13.87
N CYS A 181 -18.29 7.74 14.35
CA CYS A 181 -19.51 7.83 15.16
C CYS A 181 -20.73 7.28 14.41
N LYS A 182 -20.87 7.60 13.11
CA LYS A 182 -21.98 7.06 12.27
C LYS A 182 -21.89 5.53 12.12
N ILE A 183 -20.70 5.00 11.90
CA ILE A 183 -20.49 3.54 11.70
C ILE A 183 -20.92 2.76 12.95
N VAL A 184 -20.62 3.25 14.13
CA VAL A 184 -20.99 2.58 15.40
C VAL A 184 -22.38 3.00 15.92
N ASN A 185 -23.13 3.78 15.14
CA ASN A 185 -24.43 4.37 15.55
C ASN A 185 -24.35 5.12 16.88
N ALA A 186 -23.20 5.70 17.19
CA ALA A 186 -23.10 6.61 18.31
C ALA A 186 -23.81 7.92 17.97
N ASP A 187 -24.74 8.30 18.82
CA ASP A 187 -25.36 9.62 18.68
C ASP A 187 -24.28 10.69 18.98
N VAL A 188 -23.94 11.45 17.96
CA VAL A 188 -22.92 12.51 18.07
C VAL A 188 -23.37 13.65 18.99
N THR A 189 -24.65 13.70 19.33
CA THR A 189 -25.26 14.69 20.22
C THR A 189 -25.39 14.19 21.67
N LEU A 190 -25.25 12.87 21.91
CA LEU A 190 -25.24 12.32 23.26
C LEU A 190 -23.95 12.68 24.00
N LYS A 191 -24.12 13.06 25.23
CA LYS A 191 -23.08 13.45 26.19
C LYS A 191 -22.59 12.25 26.97
#